data_cf9a2b642350a81abb274eecc11a9e8c
#
_entry.id   cf9a2b642350a81abb274eecc11a9e8c
#
_cell.length_a   1.000
_cell.length_b   1.000
_cell.length_c   1.000
_cell.angle_alpha   90.00
_cell.angle_beta   90.00
_cell.angle_gamma   90.00
#
_symmetry.space_group_name_H-M   'P 1'
#
loop_
_entity.id
_entity.type
_entity.pdbx_description
1 polymer ?
#
loop_
_entity_poly.entity_id
_entity_poly.type
_entity_poly.pdbx_seq_one_letter_code
_entity_poly.pdbx_strand_id
1 'polypeptide(L)'
;MNQIILIGRLTRDPELRYLAGSGTPVAQFAIAVDREFTGKDGKKETDFIDIQVWGKSAENCANYIGKGSLVGIQGSLRIDNYKNEAGENRRAVRVNANRVQFLDNRKNNSQNQAFEPGVGLEHGGWDAIEDDDIPF
;
A
#
# COMPACT_ATOMS: atom_id res chain seq x y z
N MET A 1 -16.59 4.13 -16.17
CA MET A 1 -15.17 4.14 -15.85
C MET A 1 -15.01 4.09 -14.35
N ASN A 2 -14.16 3.23 -13.84
CA ASN A 2 -13.99 3.07 -12.41
C ASN A 2 -12.49 2.94 -12.15
N GLN A 3 -11.88 4.01 -11.70
CA GLN A 3 -10.44 4.01 -11.47
C GLN A 3 -10.11 4.87 -10.28
N ILE A 4 -9.24 4.38 -9.44
CA ILE A 4 -8.84 5.12 -8.26
C ILE A 4 -7.34 5.00 -8.11
N ILE A 5 -6.68 6.05 -7.66
CA ILE A 5 -5.26 6.06 -7.45
C ILE A 5 -5.02 6.59 -6.04
N LEU A 6 -4.28 5.83 -5.25
CA LEU A 6 -4.03 6.20 -3.87
C LEU A 6 -2.57 6.02 -3.52
N ILE A 7 -2.05 6.84 -2.66
CA ILE A 7 -0.70 6.69 -2.14
C ILE A 7 -0.83 6.68 -0.63
N GLY A 8 -0.31 5.68 0.01
CA GLY A 8 -0.39 5.58 1.46
C GLY A 8 0.57 4.54 2.01
N ARG A 9 0.56 4.39 3.31
CA ARG A 9 1.45 3.44 3.98
C ARG A 9 0.64 2.28 4.51
N LEU A 10 1.23 1.09 4.45
CA LEU A 10 0.57 -0.08 4.96
C LEU A 10 0.44 0.01 6.47
N THR A 11 -0.73 -0.37 6.98
CA THR A 11 -0.96 -0.35 8.42
C THR A 11 -0.58 -1.67 9.05
N ARG A 12 -0.39 -2.70 8.23
CA ARG A 12 0.02 -4.01 8.71
C ARG A 12 0.65 -4.75 7.55
N ASP A 13 1.29 -5.87 7.82
CA ASP A 13 1.90 -6.65 6.76
C ASP A 13 0.81 -7.25 5.88
N PRO A 14 1.06 -7.40 4.59
CA PRO A 14 0.09 -8.00 3.69
C PRO A 14 -0.19 -9.44 4.06
N GLU A 15 -1.45 -9.84 3.97
CA GLU A 15 -1.82 -11.20 4.24
C GLU A 15 -2.00 -11.89 2.91
N LEU A 16 -1.21 -12.90 2.63
CA LEU A 16 -1.26 -13.60 1.36
C LEU A 16 -2.01 -14.91 1.52
N ARG A 17 -2.94 -15.16 0.63
CA ARG A 17 -3.69 -16.40 0.62
C ARG A 17 -3.79 -16.91 -0.79
N TYR A 18 -4.01 -18.18 -0.96
CA TYR A 18 -4.20 -18.76 -2.27
C TYR A 18 -5.63 -19.29 -2.35
N LEU A 19 -6.33 -18.98 -3.42
CA LEU A 19 -7.70 -19.38 -3.55
C LEU A 19 -7.79 -20.88 -3.77
N ALA A 20 -8.78 -21.51 -3.14
CA ALA A 20 -8.97 -22.93 -3.29
C ALA A 20 -9.45 -23.15 -4.73
N GLY A 21 -9.03 -24.17 -5.31
CA GLY A 21 -9.45 -24.46 -6.68
C GLY A 21 -8.50 -23.89 -7.72
N SER A 22 -8.37 -22.61 -7.81
CA SER A 22 -7.54 -22.02 -8.86
C SER A 22 -6.09 -21.82 -8.39
N GLY A 23 -5.88 -21.76 -7.08
CA GLY A 23 -4.53 -21.50 -6.58
C GLY A 23 -4.05 -20.08 -6.79
N THR A 24 -4.93 -19.18 -7.17
CA THR A 24 -4.53 -17.80 -7.44
C THR A 24 -4.16 -17.10 -6.15
N PRO A 25 -3.01 -16.44 -6.09
CA PRO A 25 -2.64 -15.71 -4.88
C PRO A 25 -3.42 -14.41 -4.75
N VAL A 26 -3.80 -14.09 -3.54
CA VAL A 26 -4.52 -12.85 -3.23
C VAL A 26 -3.89 -12.24 -1.99
N ALA A 27 -3.49 -11.01 -2.05
CA ALA A 27 -2.94 -10.32 -0.89
C ALA A 27 -3.92 -9.27 -0.42
N GLN A 28 -4.09 -9.13 0.87
CA GLN A 28 -4.97 -8.15 1.45
C GLN A 28 -4.21 -7.33 2.47
N PHE A 29 -4.41 -6.03 2.45
CA PHE A 29 -3.79 -5.15 3.43
C PHE A 29 -4.59 -3.84 3.45
N ALA A 30 -4.31 -3.00 4.40
CA ALA A 30 -4.95 -1.70 4.48
C ALA A 30 -3.88 -0.63 4.42
N ILE A 31 -4.18 0.47 3.76
CA ILE A 31 -3.24 1.58 3.71
C ILE A 31 -3.86 2.78 4.41
N ALA A 32 -3.02 3.62 4.96
CA ALA A 32 -3.44 4.84 5.61
C ALA A 32 -3.14 5.97 4.65
N VAL A 33 -4.17 6.71 4.28
CA VAL A 33 -4.05 7.81 3.34
C VAL A 33 -4.47 9.07 4.05
N ASP A 34 -3.59 10.04 4.14
CA ASP A 34 -3.92 11.28 4.82
C ASP A 34 -4.77 12.16 3.92
N ARG A 35 -5.73 12.83 4.50
CA ARG A 35 -6.55 13.74 3.75
C ARG A 35 -5.74 15.00 3.46
N GLU A 36 -6.05 15.63 2.35
CA GLU A 36 -5.34 16.82 1.95
C GLU A 36 -5.60 18.01 2.85
N PHE A 37 -6.75 18.07 3.46
CA PHE A 37 -7.08 19.19 4.30
C PHE A 37 -7.12 18.80 5.78
N THR A 38 -6.70 19.71 6.63
CA THR A 38 -6.79 19.44 8.05
C THR A 38 -8.20 19.79 8.50
N GLY A 39 -8.64 19.17 9.54
CA GLY A 39 -9.96 19.44 10.08
C GLY A 39 -10.01 20.80 10.76
N LYS A 40 -11.19 21.19 11.18
CA LYS A 40 -11.38 22.49 11.81
C LYS A 40 -10.54 22.66 13.06
N ASP A 41 -10.23 21.57 13.71
CA ASP A 41 -9.46 21.66 14.93
C ASP A 41 -7.96 21.56 14.61
N GLY A 42 -7.59 21.64 13.37
CA GLY A 42 -6.20 21.59 12.99
C GLY A 42 -5.60 20.20 12.95
N LYS A 43 -6.39 19.16 13.17
CA LYS A 43 -5.86 17.83 13.16
C LYS A 43 -5.97 17.20 11.78
N LYS A 44 -4.96 16.45 11.40
CA LYS A 44 -4.98 15.78 10.13
C LYS A 44 -5.80 14.53 10.30
N GLU A 45 -6.64 14.25 9.32
CA GLU A 45 -7.42 13.04 9.35
C GLU A 45 -6.86 12.05 8.38
N THR A 46 -6.95 10.80 8.70
CA THR A 46 -6.41 9.72 7.89
C THR A 46 -7.52 8.73 7.59
N ASP A 47 -7.58 8.30 6.35
CA ASP A 47 -8.55 7.29 5.96
C ASP A 47 -7.82 5.96 5.82
N PHE A 48 -8.45 4.89 6.29
CA PHE A 48 -7.86 3.57 6.19
C PHE A 48 -8.65 2.81 5.11
N ILE A 49 -7.95 2.38 4.09
CA ILE A 49 -8.60 1.80 2.92
C ILE A 49 -8.11 0.39 2.71
N ASP A 50 -9.05 -0.55 2.54
CA ASP A 50 -8.70 -1.94 2.32
C ASP A 50 -8.34 -2.17 0.87
N ILE A 51 -7.23 -2.84 0.64
CA ILE A 51 -6.72 -3.09 -0.69
C ILE A 51 -6.63 -4.59 -0.91
N GLN A 52 -6.99 -5.04 -2.09
CA GLN A 52 -6.88 -6.43 -2.45
C GLN A 52 -6.12 -6.53 -3.76
N VAL A 53 -5.11 -7.37 -3.79
CA VAL A 53 -4.25 -7.52 -4.95
C VAL A 53 -4.27 -8.97 -5.37
N TRP A 54 -4.33 -9.22 -6.66
CA TRP A 54 -4.42 -10.59 -7.17
C TRP A 54 -3.21 -10.99 -8.01
N GLY A 55 -2.95 -12.27 -8.05
CA GLY A 55 -1.93 -12.82 -8.95
C GLY A 55 -0.50 -12.55 -8.53
N LYS A 56 0.36 -12.42 -9.50
CA LYS A 56 1.77 -12.24 -9.24
C LYS A 56 2.03 -10.99 -8.42
N SER A 57 1.27 -9.96 -8.61
CA SER A 57 1.44 -8.74 -7.84
C SER A 57 1.16 -8.99 -6.36
N ALA A 58 0.27 -9.94 -6.05
CA ALA A 58 -0.04 -10.26 -4.67
C ALA A 58 1.20 -10.90 -4.02
N GLU A 59 1.88 -11.77 -4.73
CA GLU A 59 3.07 -12.42 -4.20
C GLU A 59 4.16 -11.39 -4.01
N ASN A 60 4.31 -10.45 -4.93
CA ASN A 60 5.33 -9.44 -4.82
C ASN A 60 5.06 -8.55 -3.62
N CYS A 61 3.80 -8.24 -3.36
CA CYS A 61 3.46 -7.42 -2.21
C CYS A 61 3.84 -8.16 -0.92
N ALA A 62 3.51 -9.43 -0.84
CA ALA A 62 3.81 -10.18 0.36
C ALA A 62 5.32 -10.31 0.57
N ASN A 63 6.08 -10.39 -0.49
CA ASN A 63 7.51 -10.56 -0.37
C ASN A 63 8.30 -9.27 -0.13
N TYR A 64 7.84 -8.19 -0.67
CA TYR A 64 8.65 -6.97 -0.66
C TYR A 64 8.17 -5.79 0.19
N ILE A 65 6.94 -5.79 0.62
CA ILE A 65 6.46 -4.68 1.44
C ILE A 65 5.90 -5.18 2.76
N GLY A 66 5.87 -4.34 3.73
CA GLY A 66 5.37 -4.68 5.05
C GLY A 66 4.79 -3.47 5.73
N LYS A 67 4.46 -3.60 7.00
CA LYS A 67 3.88 -2.52 7.75
C LYS A 67 4.74 -1.27 7.62
N GLY A 68 4.13 -0.18 7.31
CA GLY A 68 4.82 1.10 7.17
C GLY A 68 5.36 1.40 5.77
N SER A 69 5.31 0.44 4.85
CA SER A 69 5.82 0.68 3.51
C SER A 69 4.92 1.66 2.76
N LEU A 70 5.52 2.52 1.98
CA LEU A 70 4.77 3.48 1.19
C LEU A 70 4.52 2.90 -0.18
N VAL A 71 3.29 2.89 -0.60
CA VAL A 71 2.92 2.31 -1.90
C VAL A 71 1.96 3.20 -2.66
N GLY A 72 1.98 3.09 -3.96
CA GLY A 72 1.01 3.73 -4.82
C GLY A 72 0.11 2.64 -5.38
N ILE A 73 -1.18 2.81 -5.26
CA ILE A 73 -2.16 1.83 -5.69
C ILE A 73 -2.97 2.39 -6.84
N GLN A 74 -3.14 1.60 -7.89
CA GLN A 74 -4.00 1.98 -8.97
C GLN A 74 -4.97 0.83 -9.17
N GLY A 75 -6.23 1.10 -9.19
CA GLY A 75 -7.21 0.03 -9.33
C GLY A 75 -8.62 0.55 -9.44
N SER A 76 -9.58 -0.25 -9.04
CA SER A 76 -10.98 0.13 -9.11
C SER A 76 -11.62 0.00 -7.73
N LEU A 77 -12.59 0.84 -7.48
CA LEU A 77 -13.29 0.82 -6.21
C LEU A 77 -14.36 -0.26 -6.28
N ARG A 78 -14.46 -1.05 -5.26
CA ARG A 78 -15.44 -2.10 -5.22
C ARG A 78 -16.24 -1.98 -3.95
N ILE A 79 -17.55 -2.10 -4.07
CA ILE A 79 -18.44 -2.05 -2.94
C ILE A 79 -19.24 -3.33 -2.91
N ASP A 80 -19.16 -4.06 -1.81
CA ASP A 80 -19.89 -5.30 -1.67
C ASP A 80 -20.93 -5.12 -0.58
N ASN A 81 -22.14 -5.55 -0.85
CA ASN A 81 -23.21 -5.46 0.12
C ASN A 81 -23.41 -6.85 0.71
N TYR A 82 -23.52 -6.92 2.00
CA TYR A 82 -23.73 -8.22 2.66
C TYR A 82 -24.58 -8.02 3.90
N LYS A 83 -25.08 -9.12 4.47
CA LYS A 83 -25.85 -9.05 5.69
C LYS A 83 -25.00 -9.62 6.81
N ASN A 84 -24.97 -8.93 7.93
CA ASN A 84 -24.19 -9.43 9.05
C ASN A 84 -25.02 -10.45 9.81
N GLU A 85 -24.48 -10.99 10.89
CA GLU A 85 -25.17 -11.98 11.67
C GLU A 85 -26.49 -11.51 12.24
N ALA A 86 -26.64 -10.23 12.45
CA ALA A 86 -27.87 -9.69 12.98
C ALA A 86 -28.89 -9.42 11.87
N GLY A 87 -28.56 -9.76 10.64
CA GLY A 87 -29.47 -9.56 9.54
C GLY A 87 -29.47 -8.14 8.98
N GLU A 88 -28.57 -7.29 9.44
CA GLU A 88 -28.51 -5.93 8.96
C GLU A 88 -27.71 -5.84 7.70
N ASN A 89 -28.11 -4.97 6.80
CA ASN A 89 -27.38 -4.78 5.55
C ASN A 89 -26.14 -3.97 5.84
N ARG A 90 -25.02 -4.45 5.37
CA ARG A 90 -23.75 -3.79 5.55
C ARG A 90 -23.06 -3.62 4.22
N ARG A 91 -22.10 -2.72 4.18
CA ARG A 91 -21.41 -2.44 2.95
C ARG A 91 -19.91 -2.48 3.23
N ALA A 92 -19.20 -3.20 2.44
CA ALA A 92 -17.75 -3.26 2.54
C ALA A 92 -17.17 -2.56 1.33
N VAL A 93 -16.27 -1.62 1.56
CA VAL A 93 -15.65 -0.86 0.49
C VAL A 93 -14.21 -1.28 0.42
N ARG A 94 -13.74 -1.65 -0.76
CA ARG A 94 -12.34 -2.04 -0.94
C ARG A 94 -11.87 -1.64 -2.32
N VAL A 95 -10.59 -1.65 -2.52
CA VAL A 95 -10.01 -1.31 -3.80
C VAL A 95 -9.35 -2.57 -4.35
N ASN A 96 -9.73 -2.95 -5.58
CA ASN A 96 -9.07 -4.06 -6.24
C ASN A 96 -7.94 -3.42 -7.01
N ALA A 97 -6.71 -3.68 -6.59
CA ALA A 97 -5.57 -3.06 -7.20
C ALA A 97 -5.13 -3.76 -8.47
N ASN A 98 -4.92 -3.02 -9.52
CA ASN A 98 -4.45 -3.56 -10.78
C ASN A 98 -2.94 -3.40 -10.75
N ARG A 99 -2.44 -2.41 -10.05
CA ARG A 99 -1.01 -2.14 -10.01
C ARG A 99 -0.64 -1.60 -8.65
N VAL A 100 0.42 -2.10 -8.10
CA VAL A 100 0.94 -1.62 -6.83
C VAL A 100 2.37 -1.20 -7.11
N GLN A 101 2.68 0.06 -6.85
CA GLN A 101 4.02 0.55 -7.06
C GLN A 101 4.67 0.75 -5.71
N PHE A 102 5.84 0.17 -5.52
CA PHE A 102 6.52 0.27 -4.24
C PHE A 102 7.31 1.56 -4.25
N LEU A 103 6.91 2.49 -3.42
CA LEU A 103 7.54 3.79 -3.40
C LEU A 103 8.63 3.88 -2.34
N ASP A 104 8.66 2.90 -1.45
CA ASP A 104 9.66 2.88 -0.43
C ASP A 104 9.87 1.40 -0.15
N ASN A 105 11.03 0.96 0.10
CA ASN A 105 11.32 -0.43 0.22
C ASN A 105 11.77 -0.74 1.61
N ARG A 106 10.90 -0.62 2.56
CA ARG A 106 11.29 -0.83 3.93
C ARG A 106 11.93 -2.15 4.27
N LYS A 107 11.47 -3.20 3.69
CA LYS A 107 12.05 -4.48 4.01
C LYS A 107 13.48 -4.57 3.50
N ASN A 108 13.79 -3.92 2.41
CA ASN A 108 15.10 -3.97 1.86
C ASN A 108 15.98 -2.86 2.42
N ASN A 109 15.42 -1.84 2.91
CA ASN A 109 16.20 -0.75 3.46
C ASN A 109 17.11 -1.20 4.58
N SER A 110 16.73 -2.15 5.31
CA SER A 110 17.54 -2.59 6.42
C SER A 110 18.83 -3.15 5.85
N GLN A 111 18.75 -3.89 4.82
CA GLN A 111 19.90 -4.49 4.22
C GLN A 111 20.70 -3.44 3.53
N ASN A 112 20.09 -2.57 2.86
CA ASN A 112 20.80 -1.54 2.16
C ASN A 112 21.54 -0.66 3.14
N GLN A 113 21.00 -0.42 4.24
CA GLN A 113 21.65 0.43 5.19
C GLN A 113 22.91 -0.21 5.67
N ALA A 114 22.87 -1.46 5.82
CA ALA A 114 24.03 -2.13 6.35
C ALA A 114 25.08 -2.01 5.28
N PHE A 115 24.70 -1.96 4.06
CA PHE A 115 25.61 -1.98 2.98
C PHE A 115 26.03 -0.62 2.64
N GLU A 116 25.18 0.27 2.60
CA GLU A 116 25.44 1.57 2.28
C GLU A 116 26.50 2.30 2.84
N PRO A 117 26.70 2.20 4.04
CA PRO A 117 27.68 2.99 4.65
C PRO A 117 28.86 3.26 3.83
N GLY A 118 29.29 2.55 3.20
CA GLY A 118 30.48 2.83 2.57
C GLY A 118 30.30 3.55 1.34
N VAL A 119 29.58 3.13 0.60
CA VAL A 119 29.37 3.65 -0.63
C VAL A 119 28.54 4.81 -0.76
N GLY A 120 27.55 4.77 -0.19
CA GLY A 120 26.69 5.83 -0.38
C GLY A 120 27.32 7.11 -0.29
N LEU A 121 28.23 7.22 0.45
CA LEU A 121 28.82 8.35 0.60
C LEU A 121 29.15 9.08 -0.54
N GLU A 122 29.90 8.61 -1.32
CA GLU A 122 30.36 9.33 -2.35
C GLU A 122 29.28 9.81 -3.17
N HIS A 123 28.27 9.22 -3.24
CA HIS A 123 27.27 9.67 -4.11
C HIS A 123 26.37 10.45 -3.28
N GLY A 124 26.66 10.54 -2.09
CA GLY A 124 25.81 11.22 -1.23
C GLY A 124 25.27 12.45 -1.81
N GLY A 125 26.06 13.12 -2.43
CA GLY A 125 25.59 14.35 -2.93
C GLY A 125 24.46 14.23 -3.87
N TRP A 126 24.66 13.48 -4.84
CA TRP A 126 23.67 13.46 -5.83
C TRP A 126 22.50 12.70 -5.34
N ASP A 127 22.72 11.89 -4.45
CA ASP A 127 21.64 11.15 -3.98
C ASP A 127 20.66 12.07 -3.46
N ALA A 128 21.09 12.90 -2.71
CA ALA A 128 20.20 13.75 -2.08
C ALA A 128 19.39 14.39 -3.10
N ILE A 129 19.94 14.68 -4.14
CA ILE A 129 19.22 15.28 -5.12
C ILE A 129 18.09 14.60 -5.63
N GLU A 130 18.36 13.54 -6.11
CA GLU A 130 17.31 12.93 -6.70
C GLU A 130 16.25 12.74 -5.78
N ASP A 131 16.52 12.66 -4.62
CA ASP A 131 15.51 12.41 -3.79
C ASP A 131 14.52 13.46 -3.85
N ASP A 132 14.97 14.56 -3.80
CA ASP A 132 14.08 15.56 -3.78
C ASP A 132 13.36 15.67 -4.95
N ASP A 133 13.89 15.39 -5.92
CA ASP A 133 13.25 15.52 -7.10
C ASP A 133 12.00 14.84 -7.14
N ILE A 134 11.86 13.89 -6.51
CA ILE A 134 10.77 13.14 -6.63
C ILE A 134 9.68 13.47 -5.90
N PRO A 135 9.30 14.26 -5.73
CA PRO A 135 8.26 14.56 -4.97
C PRO A 135 7.11 14.00 -5.54
N PHE A 136 6.54 14.00 -5.73
CA PHE A 136 5.43 13.61 -6.21
C PHE A 136 4.71 13.34 -5.35
#